data_f82cf9f75b776868e7fcc7b11a23052f
#
_entry.id   f82cf9f75b776868e7fcc7b11a23052f
#
_cell.length_a   1.000
_cell.length_b   1.000
_cell.length_c   1.000
_cell.angle_alpha   90.00
_cell.angle_beta   90.00
_cell.angle_gamma   90.00
#
_symmetry.space_group_name_H-M   'P 1'
#
loop_
_entity.id
_entity.type
_entity.pdbx_description
1 polymer ?
#
loop_
_entity_poly.entity_id
_entity_poly.type
_entity_poly.pdbx_seq_one_letter_code
_entity_poly.pdbx_strand_id
1 'polypeptide(L)'
;MNELINFLSTLEEVASCAQAALSELCNKLSWLLQTIISQIDNREIATFLLLLAIVLFALVKGNPKKILEGIRGVITAALTPKIIVPTILLVAYSSAIFIVASHIGLWTSSILFNTLLEVAFVGFSSLFIAVKAHSITSIFRQFVLPEIGIGAIIAIYIGIESFSLPVEIILQFFILILTCFQAIGKHRPDGQSVVKLSSCLLGVIGIVVFVAATIKLTNEWSSIEWINELENIAMGVYYPILMMPFAISLGYYAAFEMLGMRIKMNSKKIGFISRAHLYLLLFPSLIDIKHFGYYEATKYAECLSWKDQTNFIKDYKKRIKEAAAKENRKIARMKSGQGKAGFDEEGIWQDWENFEKIKTNLWTIASVQNRNWQENRAYSANMQSEVVNVFTPCGCTSGSYVSDDLETYVCWMSNGTGFTFGMGSSNGNFPPMKYEGMMPPSINQNEILSDFVDCDDEARLPHWFMDFYTNDSYQ
;
A
#
# COMPACT_ATOMS: atom_id res chain seq x y z
N MET A 1 31.90 -49.78 -38.37
CA MET A 1 30.65 -50.53 -38.14
C MET A 1 30.37 -50.72 -36.63
N ASN A 2 31.35 -51.18 -35.85
CA ASN A 2 31.17 -51.36 -34.38
C ASN A 2 30.94 -50.05 -33.57
N GLU A 3 31.59 -48.96 -34.00
CA GLU A 3 31.33 -47.64 -33.32
C GLU A 3 29.94 -47.11 -33.60
N LEU A 4 29.36 -47.36 -34.78
CA LEU A 4 28.00 -46.95 -35.10
C LEU A 4 26.96 -47.77 -34.33
N ILE A 5 27.23 -49.07 -34.11
CA ILE A 5 26.38 -49.97 -33.33
C ILE A 5 26.41 -49.54 -31.83
N ASN A 6 27.57 -49.22 -31.29
CA ASN A 6 27.70 -48.70 -29.92
C ASN A 6 27.06 -47.36 -29.76
N PHE A 7 27.11 -46.46 -30.73
CA PHE A 7 26.42 -45.17 -30.69
C PHE A 7 24.90 -45.33 -30.71
N LEU A 8 24.37 -46.24 -31.54
CA LEU A 8 22.94 -46.53 -31.62
C LEU A 8 22.42 -47.15 -30.30
N SER A 9 23.18 -48.07 -29.70
CA SER A 9 22.80 -48.67 -28.42
C SER A 9 22.79 -47.63 -27.26
N THR A 10 23.75 -46.71 -27.25
CA THR A 10 23.74 -45.62 -26.25
C THR A 10 22.60 -44.65 -26.48
N LEU A 11 22.17 -44.36 -27.70
CA LEU A 11 20.99 -43.58 -28.02
C LEU A 11 19.70 -44.27 -27.57
N GLU A 12 19.57 -45.57 -27.74
CA GLU A 12 18.43 -46.35 -27.24
C GLU A 12 18.36 -46.37 -25.71
N GLU A 13 19.48 -46.50 -25.01
CA GLU A 13 19.54 -46.39 -23.55
C GLU A 13 19.14 -45.01 -23.06
N VAL A 14 19.63 -43.94 -23.67
CA VAL A 14 19.26 -42.56 -23.33
C VAL A 14 17.77 -42.32 -23.60
N ALA A 15 17.23 -42.78 -24.72
CA ALA A 15 15.81 -42.66 -25.05
C ALA A 15 14.92 -43.43 -24.07
N SER A 16 15.31 -44.66 -23.69
CA SER A 16 14.56 -45.44 -22.70
C SER A 16 14.59 -44.81 -21.30
N CYS A 17 15.72 -44.26 -20.88
CA CYS A 17 15.87 -43.54 -19.63
C CYS A 17 15.02 -42.23 -19.63
N ALA A 18 15.03 -41.46 -20.71
CA ALA A 18 14.19 -40.28 -20.89
C ALA A 18 12.70 -40.64 -20.87
N GLN A 19 12.29 -41.73 -21.49
CA GLN A 19 10.90 -42.20 -21.48
C GLN A 19 10.45 -42.66 -20.08
N ALA A 20 11.32 -43.34 -19.35
CA ALA A 20 11.06 -43.74 -17.98
C ALA A 20 10.93 -42.51 -17.06
N ALA A 21 11.83 -41.54 -17.19
CA ALA A 21 11.74 -40.26 -16.43
C ALA A 21 10.49 -39.47 -16.77
N LEU A 22 10.07 -39.43 -18.02
CA LEU A 22 8.86 -38.78 -18.48
C LEU A 22 7.60 -39.46 -17.92
N SER A 23 7.56 -40.79 -17.92
CA SER A 23 6.44 -41.55 -17.36
C SER A 23 6.32 -41.37 -15.83
N GLU A 24 7.45 -41.35 -15.11
CA GLU A 24 7.49 -41.07 -13.71
C GLU A 24 7.01 -39.65 -13.40
N LEU A 25 7.42 -38.66 -14.20
CA LEU A 25 6.96 -37.27 -14.09
C LEU A 25 5.44 -37.16 -14.33
N CYS A 26 4.91 -37.82 -15.36
CA CYS A 26 3.47 -37.87 -15.63
C CYS A 26 2.68 -38.51 -14.50
N ASN A 27 3.18 -39.60 -13.94
CA ASN A 27 2.55 -40.28 -12.79
C ASN A 27 2.55 -39.39 -11.54
N LYS A 28 3.64 -38.71 -11.23
CA LYS A 28 3.72 -37.75 -10.12
C LYS A 28 2.78 -36.57 -10.35
N LEU A 29 2.71 -36.05 -11.58
CA LEU A 29 1.81 -34.94 -11.90
C LEU A 29 0.34 -35.34 -11.78
N SER A 30 -0.03 -36.54 -12.27
CA SER A 30 -1.40 -37.05 -12.14
C SER A 30 -1.80 -37.28 -10.68
N TRP A 31 -0.90 -37.82 -9.86
CA TRP A 31 -1.11 -37.97 -8.42
C TRP A 31 -1.30 -36.60 -7.74
N LEU A 32 -0.44 -35.61 -8.04
CA LEU A 32 -0.57 -34.25 -7.53
C LEU A 32 -1.91 -33.62 -7.90
N LEU A 33 -2.32 -33.74 -9.16
CA LEU A 33 -3.60 -33.21 -9.62
C LEU A 33 -4.79 -33.86 -8.91
N GLN A 34 -4.78 -35.20 -8.76
CA GLN A 34 -5.83 -35.90 -8.03
C GLN A 34 -5.88 -35.49 -6.55
N THR A 35 -4.75 -35.34 -5.90
CA THR A 35 -4.65 -34.90 -4.50
C THR A 35 -5.18 -33.48 -4.36
N ILE A 36 -4.83 -32.57 -5.25
CA ILE A 36 -5.33 -31.19 -5.24
C ILE A 36 -6.84 -31.17 -5.44
N ILE A 37 -7.35 -31.89 -6.47
CA ILE A 37 -8.79 -31.91 -6.77
C ILE A 37 -9.62 -32.49 -5.63
N SER A 38 -9.10 -33.51 -4.91
CA SER A 38 -9.80 -34.10 -3.76
C SER A 38 -9.86 -33.19 -2.52
N GLN A 39 -9.04 -32.15 -2.47
CA GLN A 39 -8.97 -31.21 -1.35
C GLN A 39 -9.73 -29.90 -1.62
N ILE A 40 -10.28 -29.72 -2.83
CA ILE A 40 -11.03 -28.49 -3.19
C ILE A 40 -12.42 -28.54 -2.54
N ASP A 41 -12.68 -27.56 -1.69
CA ASP A 41 -13.96 -27.38 -1.02
C ASP A 41 -14.98 -26.55 -1.84
N ASN A 42 -16.23 -26.56 -1.42
CA ASN A 42 -17.30 -25.74 -2.04
C ASN A 42 -16.98 -24.25 -2.04
N ARG A 43 -16.17 -23.79 -1.11
CA ARG A 43 -15.73 -22.38 -0.97
C ARG A 43 -14.80 -21.98 -2.11
N GLU A 44 -13.81 -22.80 -2.43
CA GLU A 44 -12.89 -22.56 -3.54
C GLU A 44 -13.61 -22.67 -4.89
N ILE A 45 -14.50 -23.65 -5.03
CA ILE A 45 -15.33 -23.80 -6.22
C ILE A 45 -16.19 -22.54 -6.43
N ALA A 46 -16.85 -22.05 -5.37
CA ALA A 46 -17.66 -20.83 -5.41
C ALA A 46 -16.81 -19.62 -5.83
N THR A 47 -15.61 -19.46 -5.24
CA THR A 47 -14.66 -18.38 -5.58
C THR A 47 -14.28 -18.44 -7.06
N PHE A 48 -13.92 -19.63 -7.56
CA PHE A 48 -13.56 -19.83 -8.96
C PHE A 48 -14.72 -19.49 -9.91
N LEU A 49 -15.93 -19.96 -9.59
CA LEU A 49 -17.12 -19.68 -10.38
C LEU A 49 -17.46 -18.19 -10.43
N LEU A 50 -17.33 -17.48 -9.30
CA LEU A 50 -17.52 -16.03 -9.24
C LEU A 50 -16.48 -15.26 -10.04
N LEU A 51 -15.21 -15.62 -9.94
CA LEU A 51 -14.15 -15.02 -10.74
C LEU A 51 -14.37 -15.25 -12.22
N LEU A 52 -14.73 -16.47 -12.61
CA LEU A 52 -15.08 -16.80 -13.99
C LEU A 52 -16.27 -15.97 -14.49
N ALA A 53 -17.33 -15.84 -13.68
CA ALA A 53 -18.49 -15.02 -14.00
C ALA A 53 -18.12 -13.55 -14.21
N ILE A 54 -17.25 -12.98 -13.36
CA ILE A 54 -16.74 -11.60 -13.48
C ILE A 54 -15.95 -11.42 -14.78
N VAL A 55 -15.07 -12.37 -15.10
CA VAL A 55 -14.28 -12.32 -16.35
C VAL A 55 -15.19 -12.43 -17.57
N LEU A 56 -16.13 -13.35 -17.57
CA LEU A 56 -17.11 -13.49 -18.65
C LEU A 56 -17.99 -12.24 -18.80
N PHE A 57 -18.48 -11.68 -17.69
CA PHE A 57 -19.23 -10.43 -17.71
C PHE A 57 -18.40 -9.27 -18.28
N ALA A 58 -17.15 -9.14 -17.88
CA ALA A 58 -16.23 -8.13 -18.38
C ALA A 58 -15.99 -8.30 -19.89
N LEU A 59 -15.82 -9.53 -20.37
CA LEU A 59 -15.63 -9.83 -21.81
C LEU A 59 -16.87 -9.51 -22.62
N VAL A 60 -18.09 -9.78 -22.08
CA VAL A 60 -19.36 -9.55 -22.79
C VAL A 60 -19.74 -8.07 -22.81
N LYS A 61 -19.54 -7.34 -21.69
CA LYS A 61 -19.95 -5.92 -21.56
C LYS A 61 -18.84 -4.93 -21.88
N GLY A 62 -17.59 -5.36 -21.79
CA GLY A 62 -16.42 -4.52 -22.06
C GLY A 62 -15.94 -4.63 -23.51
N ASN A 63 -14.76 -4.06 -23.76
CA ASN A 63 -14.07 -4.23 -25.03
C ASN A 63 -13.11 -5.44 -24.92
N PRO A 64 -13.43 -6.60 -25.54
CA PRO A 64 -12.64 -7.83 -25.37
C PRO A 64 -11.17 -7.64 -25.79
N LYS A 65 -10.91 -6.84 -26.84
CA LYS A 65 -9.54 -6.57 -27.30
C LYS A 65 -8.72 -5.85 -26.24
N LYS A 66 -9.26 -4.80 -25.61
CA LYS A 66 -8.57 -4.07 -24.53
C LYS A 66 -8.35 -4.93 -23.29
N ILE A 67 -9.30 -5.80 -22.96
CA ILE A 67 -9.17 -6.73 -21.82
C ILE A 67 -8.07 -7.76 -22.10
N LEU A 68 -8.06 -8.36 -23.30
CA LEU A 68 -7.03 -9.30 -23.71
C LEU A 68 -5.64 -8.66 -23.79
N GLU A 69 -5.53 -7.44 -24.31
CA GLU A 69 -4.30 -6.65 -24.29
C GLU A 69 -3.83 -6.37 -22.86
N GLY A 70 -4.74 -6.02 -21.94
CA GLY A 70 -4.44 -5.86 -20.52
C GLY A 70 -3.92 -7.15 -19.89
N ILE A 71 -4.60 -8.28 -20.10
CA ILE A 71 -4.16 -9.61 -19.63
C ILE A 71 -2.78 -9.96 -20.20
N ARG A 72 -2.60 -9.78 -21.51
CA ARG A 72 -1.30 -10.01 -22.15
C ARG A 72 -0.20 -9.13 -21.55
N GLY A 73 -0.51 -7.86 -21.28
CA GLY A 73 0.40 -6.93 -20.61
C GLY A 73 0.82 -7.41 -19.22
N VAL A 74 -0.12 -7.88 -18.42
CA VAL A 74 0.14 -8.45 -17.08
C VAL A 74 1.01 -9.71 -17.20
N ILE A 75 0.66 -10.64 -18.08
CA ILE A 75 1.45 -11.86 -18.30
C ILE A 75 2.87 -11.53 -18.76
N THR A 76 3.01 -10.60 -19.72
CA THR A 76 4.33 -10.19 -20.22
C THR A 76 5.16 -9.53 -19.11
N ALA A 77 4.55 -8.70 -18.28
CA ALA A 77 5.22 -8.09 -17.13
C ALA A 77 5.64 -9.16 -16.10
N ALA A 78 4.76 -10.12 -15.79
CA ALA A 78 5.06 -11.22 -14.87
C ALA A 78 6.20 -12.12 -15.36
N LEU A 79 6.33 -12.27 -16.68
CA LEU A 79 7.40 -13.06 -17.32
C LEU A 79 8.73 -12.31 -17.44
N THR A 80 8.85 -11.09 -16.93
CA THR A 80 10.14 -10.39 -16.90
C THR A 80 11.11 -11.07 -15.92
N PRO A 81 12.41 -11.15 -16.22
CA PRO A 81 13.41 -11.76 -15.33
C PRO A 81 13.39 -11.15 -13.91
N LYS A 82 13.04 -9.87 -13.79
CA LYS A 82 12.94 -9.15 -12.51
C LYS A 82 11.83 -9.67 -11.60
N ILE A 83 10.80 -10.30 -12.15
CA ILE A 83 9.68 -10.89 -11.40
C ILE A 83 9.83 -12.42 -11.34
N ILE A 84 10.21 -13.06 -12.45
CA ILE A 84 10.37 -14.52 -12.50
C ILE A 84 11.43 -15.01 -11.51
N VAL A 85 12.61 -14.37 -11.46
CA VAL A 85 13.70 -14.83 -10.58
C VAL A 85 13.28 -14.80 -9.11
N PRO A 86 12.75 -13.68 -8.55
CA PRO A 86 12.21 -13.69 -7.18
C PRO A 86 11.09 -14.71 -6.98
N THR A 87 10.23 -14.93 -7.97
CA THR A 87 9.14 -15.91 -7.89
C THR A 87 9.67 -17.35 -7.82
N ILE A 88 10.65 -17.71 -8.65
CA ILE A 88 11.29 -19.03 -8.59
C ILE A 88 11.98 -19.23 -7.24
N LEU A 89 12.70 -18.22 -6.75
CA LEU A 89 13.34 -18.26 -5.43
C LEU A 89 12.31 -18.39 -4.30
N LEU A 90 11.17 -17.70 -4.41
CA LEU A 90 10.05 -17.84 -3.48
C LEU A 90 9.56 -19.27 -3.41
N VAL A 91 9.25 -19.86 -4.58
CA VAL A 91 8.75 -21.25 -4.65
C VAL A 91 9.78 -22.23 -4.11
N ALA A 92 11.04 -22.08 -4.47
CA ALA A 92 12.13 -22.92 -3.97
C ALA A 92 12.31 -22.81 -2.44
N TYR A 93 12.25 -21.59 -1.91
CA TYR A 93 12.37 -21.33 -0.48
C TYR A 93 11.17 -21.86 0.30
N SER A 94 9.94 -21.66 -0.21
CA SER A 94 8.72 -22.23 0.36
C SER A 94 8.76 -23.76 0.37
N SER A 95 9.20 -24.36 -0.73
CA SER A 95 9.38 -25.82 -0.82
C SER A 95 10.36 -26.33 0.23
N ALA A 96 11.47 -25.62 0.46
CA ALA A 96 12.42 -26.00 1.51
C ALA A 96 11.79 -25.91 2.92
N ILE A 97 10.98 -24.90 3.21
CA ILE A 97 10.24 -24.79 4.47
C ILE A 97 9.33 -26.01 4.67
N PHE A 98 8.54 -26.39 3.66
CA PHE A 98 7.60 -27.52 3.77
C PHE A 98 8.30 -28.87 3.81
N ILE A 99 9.43 -29.03 3.13
CA ILE A 99 10.27 -30.23 3.27
C ILE A 99 10.75 -30.37 4.73
N VAL A 100 11.26 -29.31 5.34
CA VAL A 100 11.67 -29.32 6.73
C VAL A 100 10.47 -29.59 7.65
N ALA A 101 9.33 -28.92 7.42
CA ALA A 101 8.10 -29.12 8.18
C ALA A 101 7.61 -30.59 8.11
N SER A 102 7.70 -31.23 6.95
CA SER A 102 7.37 -32.63 6.75
C SER A 102 8.27 -33.56 7.57
N HIS A 103 9.58 -33.29 7.64
CA HIS A 103 10.51 -34.09 8.44
C HIS A 103 10.27 -34.01 9.95
N ILE A 104 9.71 -32.91 10.44
CA ILE A 104 9.39 -32.74 11.86
C ILE A 104 7.93 -33.06 12.18
N GLY A 105 7.14 -33.54 11.22
CA GLY A 105 5.75 -33.94 11.39
C GLY A 105 4.76 -32.80 11.52
N LEU A 106 5.09 -31.59 11.03
CA LEU A 106 4.21 -30.41 11.02
C LEU A 106 3.53 -30.18 9.66
N TRP A 107 3.75 -31.07 8.70
CA TRP A 107 3.17 -31.00 7.37
C TRP A 107 2.98 -32.38 6.76
N THR A 108 1.81 -32.63 6.19
CA THR A 108 1.47 -33.82 5.43
C THR A 108 0.90 -33.47 4.07
N SER A 109 0.86 -34.45 3.15
CA SER A 109 0.29 -34.22 1.80
C SER A 109 -1.23 -34.00 1.83
N SER A 110 -1.92 -34.30 2.94
CA SER A 110 -3.34 -34.07 3.12
C SER A 110 -3.71 -32.58 3.13
N ILE A 111 -2.75 -31.68 3.43
CA ILE A 111 -2.95 -30.23 3.41
C ILE A 111 -2.26 -29.56 2.21
N LEU A 112 -1.95 -30.30 1.14
CA LEU A 112 -1.20 -29.80 0.00
C LEU A 112 -1.90 -28.61 -0.69
N PHE A 113 -3.21 -28.67 -0.85
CA PHE A 113 -3.98 -27.60 -1.48
C PHE A 113 -3.92 -26.30 -0.67
N ASN A 114 -4.12 -26.37 0.64
CA ASN A 114 -4.00 -25.24 1.55
C ASN A 114 -2.58 -24.66 1.52
N THR A 115 -1.56 -25.54 1.42
CA THR A 115 -0.16 -25.12 1.23
C THR A 115 0.03 -24.32 -0.05
N LEU A 116 -0.57 -24.72 -1.16
CA LEU A 116 -0.50 -23.96 -2.43
C LEU A 116 -1.19 -22.60 -2.31
N LEU A 117 -2.34 -22.53 -1.63
CA LEU A 117 -3.02 -21.27 -1.35
C LEU A 117 -2.15 -20.36 -0.46
N GLU A 118 -1.54 -20.91 0.58
CA GLU A 118 -0.65 -20.17 1.48
C GLU A 118 0.55 -19.58 0.73
N VAL A 119 1.19 -20.36 -0.14
CA VAL A 119 2.28 -19.86 -1.01
C VAL A 119 1.77 -18.80 -1.97
N ALA A 120 0.58 -19.01 -2.57
CA ALA A 120 0.00 -18.08 -3.53
C ALA A 120 -0.41 -16.75 -2.89
N PHE A 121 -1.00 -16.75 -1.70
CA PHE A 121 -1.49 -15.52 -1.06
C PHE A 121 -0.45 -14.91 -0.12
N VAL A 122 0.06 -15.65 0.82
CA VAL A 122 1.03 -15.15 1.82
C VAL A 122 2.42 -15.04 1.20
N GLY A 123 2.89 -16.06 0.50
CA GLY A 123 4.19 -16.06 -0.16
C GLY A 123 4.32 -14.91 -1.18
N PHE A 124 3.38 -14.77 -2.11
CA PHE A 124 3.41 -13.70 -3.10
C PHE A 124 3.22 -12.31 -2.49
N SER A 125 2.40 -12.16 -1.43
CA SER A 125 2.26 -10.88 -0.73
C SER A 125 3.59 -10.40 -0.17
N SER A 126 4.45 -11.32 0.29
CA SER A 126 5.78 -11.01 0.79
C SER A 126 6.67 -10.29 -0.22
N LEU A 127 6.54 -10.61 -1.54
CA LEU A 127 7.29 -9.94 -2.60
C LEU A 127 6.95 -8.45 -2.67
N PHE A 128 5.67 -8.11 -2.61
CA PHE A 128 5.21 -6.72 -2.70
C PHE A 128 5.48 -5.92 -1.42
N ILE A 129 5.28 -6.55 -0.27
CA ILE A 129 5.53 -5.93 1.04
C ILE A 129 7.03 -5.64 1.20
N ALA A 130 7.90 -6.61 0.86
CA ALA A 130 9.35 -6.46 0.95
C ALA A 130 9.88 -5.29 0.11
N VAL A 131 9.40 -5.14 -1.13
CA VAL A 131 9.81 -4.05 -2.03
C VAL A 131 9.34 -2.69 -1.52
N LYS A 132 8.12 -2.59 -0.96
CA LYS A 132 7.56 -1.34 -0.46
C LYS A 132 8.08 -0.96 0.94
N ALA A 133 8.43 -1.92 1.76
CA ALA A 133 8.80 -1.68 3.16
C ALA A 133 10.03 -0.77 3.30
N HIS A 134 9.96 0.16 4.23
CA HIS A 134 11.07 1.07 4.55
C HIS A 134 11.99 0.56 5.68
N SER A 135 11.54 -0.44 6.43
CA SER A 135 12.32 -1.02 7.54
C SER A 135 11.96 -2.49 7.75
N ILE A 136 12.83 -3.23 8.44
CA ILE A 136 12.58 -4.63 8.83
C ILE A 136 11.34 -4.71 9.75
N THR A 137 11.19 -3.77 10.67
CA THR A 137 10.02 -3.69 11.55
C THR A 137 8.72 -3.47 10.76
N SER A 138 8.79 -2.70 9.67
CA SER A 138 7.66 -2.50 8.76
C SER A 138 7.28 -3.79 8.03
N ILE A 139 8.27 -4.62 7.62
CA ILE A 139 8.01 -5.95 7.03
C ILE A 139 7.31 -6.82 8.06
N PHE A 140 7.84 -6.94 9.27
CA PHE A 140 7.24 -7.74 10.33
C PHE A 140 5.79 -7.33 10.61
N ARG A 141 5.55 -6.04 10.79
CA ARG A 141 4.22 -5.49 11.13
C ARG A 141 3.20 -5.65 10.01
N GLN A 142 3.62 -5.58 8.74
CA GLN A 142 2.71 -5.66 7.59
C GLN A 142 2.54 -7.08 7.08
N PHE A 143 3.49 -7.96 7.32
CA PHE A 143 3.51 -9.32 6.79
C PHE A 143 3.15 -10.37 7.84
N VAL A 144 3.84 -10.37 8.99
CA VAL A 144 3.66 -11.43 9.99
C VAL A 144 2.49 -11.15 10.94
N LEU A 145 2.38 -9.91 11.41
CA LEU A 145 1.40 -9.57 12.44
C LEU A 145 -0.08 -9.77 12.02
N PRO A 146 -0.48 -9.48 10.76
CA PRO A 146 -1.84 -9.76 10.30
C PRO A 146 -2.17 -11.27 10.28
N GLU A 147 -1.20 -12.11 9.94
CA GLU A 147 -1.38 -13.57 9.79
C GLU A 147 -1.47 -14.29 11.16
N ILE A 148 -0.92 -13.70 12.22
CA ILE A 148 -0.96 -14.32 13.58
C ILE A 148 -1.99 -13.62 14.48
N GLY A 149 -2.70 -12.61 13.99
CA GLY A 149 -3.67 -11.84 14.77
C GLY A 149 -4.97 -12.61 15.07
N ILE A 150 -5.80 -12.05 15.96
CA ILE A 150 -7.11 -12.61 16.33
C ILE A 150 -7.97 -12.86 15.08
N GLY A 151 -7.86 -11.99 14.05
CA GLY A 151 -8.56 -12.16 12.78
C GLY A 151 -8.19 -13.45 12.05
N ALA A 152 -6.91 -13.85 12.07
CA ALA A 152 -6.46 -15.12 11.50
C ALA A 152 -7.04 -16.33 12.23
N ILE A 153 -7.07 -16.29 13.56
CA ILE A 153 -7.67 -17.35 14.37
C ILE A 153 -9.17 -17.51 14.04
N ILE A 154 -9.90 -16.40 13.92
CA ILE A 154 -11.31 -16.41 13.53
C ILE A 154 -11.48 -16.94 12.09
N ALA A 155 -10.61 -16.53 11.16
CA ALA A 155 -10.66 -16.99 9.78
C ALA A 155 -10.43 -18.50 9.67
N ILE A 156 -9.45 -19.04 10.41
CA ILE A 156 -9.20 -20.48 10.51
C ILE A 156 -10.42 -21.19 11.08
N TYR A 157 -10.98 -20.69 12.20
CA TYR A 157 -12.16 -21.28 12.82
C TYR A 157 -13.38 -21.35 11.86
N ILE A 158 -13.63 -20.28 11.12
CA ILE A 158 -14.68 -20.24 10.09
C ILE A 158 -14.31 -21.16 8.92
N GLY A 159 -13.01 -21.35 8.66
CA GLY A 159 -12.44 -22.13 7.57
C GLY A 159 -12.59 -23.65 7.73
N ILE A 160 -12.73 -24.17 8.98
CA ILE A 160 -12.81 -25.61 9.28
C ILE A 160 -13.93 -26.31 8.50
N GLU A 161 -15.03 -25.61 8.26
CA GLU A 161 -16.18 -26.17 7.55
C GLU A 161 -16.67 -25.25 6.42
N SER A 162 -16.94 -25.85 5.26
CA SER A 162 -17.57 -25.15 4.12
C SER A 162 -19.10 -25.37 4.12
N PHE A 163 -19.84 -24.37 3.64
CA PHE A 163 -21.27 -24.49 3.41
C PHE A 163 -21.55 -25.22 2.09
N SER A 164 -22.84 -25.52 1.81
CA SER A 164 -23.22 -26.04 0.51
C SER A 164 -22.87 -25.03 -0.62
N LEU A 165 -22.51 -25.53 -1.79
CA LEU A 165 -22.06 -24.71 -2.90
C LEU A 165 -22.97 -23.52 -3.24
N PRO A 166 -24.33 -23.64 -3.28
CA PRO A 166 -25.19 -22.50 -3.52
C PRO A 166 -25.11 -21.43 -2.44
N VAL A 167 -24.97 -21.82 -1.17
CA VAL A 167 -24.85 -20.90 -0.04
C VAL A 167 -23.52 -20.16 -0.10
N GLU A 168 -22.41 -20.85 -0.41
CA GLU A 168 -21.09 -20.24 -0.59
C GLU A 168 -21.08 -19.22 -1.74
N ILE A 169 -21.70 -19.54 -2.88
CA ILE A 169 -21.80 -18.60 -4.02
C ILE A 169 -22.54 -17.32 -3.62
N ILE A 170 -23.70 -17.47 -2.96
CA ILE A 170 -24.51 -16.31 -2.53
C ILE A 170 -23.72 -15.49 -1.50
N LEU A 171 -23.16 -16.14 -0.51
CA LEU A 171 -22.40 -15.50 0.56
C LEU A 171 -21.21 -14.69 0.02
N GLN A 172 -20.39 -15.32 -0.81
CA GLN A 172 -19.21 -14.68 -1.41
C GLN A 172 -19.60 -13.54 -2.35
N PHE A 173 -20.70 -13.68 -3.11
CA PHE A 173 -21.22 -12.63 -3.97
C PHE A 173 -21.61 -11.39 -3.16
N PHE A 174 -22.32 -11.56 -2.03
CA PHE A 174 -22.67 -10.43 -1.15
C PHE A 174 -21.44 -9.80 -0.50
N ILE A 175 -20.48 -10.58 -0.01
CA ILE A 175 -19.23 -10.09 0.55
C ILE A 175 -18.46 -9.27 -0.51
N LEU A 176 -18.38 -9.76 -1.74
CA LEU A 176 -17.73 -9.07 -2.85
C LEU A 176 -18.40 -7.71 -3.14
N ILE A 177 -19.71 -7.65 -3.24
CA ILE A 177 -20.43 -6.40 -3.50
C ILE A 177 -20.22 -5.40 -2.36
N LEU A 178 -20.34 -5.83 -1.11
CA LEU A 178 -20.19 -4.96 0.05
C LEU A 178 -18.75 -4.43 0.18
N THR A 179 -17.75 -5.24 -0.13
CA THR A 179 -16.34 -4.81 -0.16
C THR A 179 -16.07 -3.83 -1.30
N CYS A 180 -16.69 -4.01 -2.46
CA CYS A 180 -16.63 -3.03 -3.55
C CYS A 180 -17.27 -1.70 -3.15
N PHE A 181 -18.45 -1.71 -2.52
CA PHE A 181 -19.08 -0.48 -2.01
C PHE A 181 -18.21 0.21 -0.95
N GLN A 182 -17.60 -0.55 -0.05
CA GLN A 182 -16.68 0.00 0.94
C GLN A 182 -15.44 0.63 0.27
N ALA A 183 -14.86 -0.01 -0.73
CA ALA A 183 -13.71 0.50 -1.46
C ALA A 183 -14.05 1.81 -2.21
N ILE A 184 -15.18 1.84 -2.93
CA ILE A 184 -15.65 3.05 -3.65
C ILE A 184 -15.98 4.17 -2.67
N GLY A 185 -16.67 3.86 -1.55
CA GLY A 185 -17.06 4.84 -0.54
C GLY A 185 -15.87 5.51 0.13
N LYS A 186 -14.74 4.82 0.33
CA LYS A 186 -13.51 5.40 0.88
C LYS A 186 -12.88 6.48 0.00
N HIS A 187 -13.15 6.46 -1.31
CA HIS A 187 -12.60 7.42 -2.27
C HIS A 187 -13.56 8.57 -2.61
N ARG A 188 -14.75 8.59 -2.01
CA ARG A 188 -15.73 9.67 -2.24
C ARG A 188 -15.91 10.52 -0.97
N PRO A 189 -16.02 11.86 -1.10
CA PRO A 189 -16.25 12.75 0.05
C PRO A 189 -17.50 12.36 0.84
N ASP A 190 -18.58 12.00 0.15
CA ASP A 190 -19.89 11.65 0.75
C ASP A 190 -20.00 10.16 1.07
N GLY A 191 -18.95 9.38 0.85
CA GLY A 191 -18.97 7.92 0.92
C GLY A 191 -18.96 7.34 2.33
N GLN A 192 -18.78 8.15 3.38
CA GLN A 192 -18.68 7.65 4.75
C GLN A 192 -19.92 6.85 5.22
N SER A 193 -21.12 7.27 4.83
CA SER A 193 -22.35 6.54 5.16
C SER A 193 -22.39 5.16 4.49
N VAL A 194 -21.94 5.07 3.24
CA VAL A 194 -21.84 3.79 2.50
C VAL A 194 -20.79 2.89 3.15
N VAL A 195 -19.64 3.43 3.55
CA VAL A 195 -18.59 2.67 4.25
C VAL A 195 -19.10 2.13 5.58
N LYS A 196 -19.79 2.95 6.39
CA LYS A 196 -20.37 2.52 7.68
C LYS A 196 -21.43 1.42 7.49
N LEU A 197 -22.35 1.61 6.54
CA LEU A 197 -23.40 0.62 6.24
C LEU A 197 -22.79 -0.69 5.77
N SER A 198 -21.87 -0.65 4.80
CA SER A 198 -21.19 -1.85 4.29
C SER A 198 -20.41 -2.57 5.38
N SER A 199 -19.72 -1.83 6.26
CA SER A 199 -19.00 -2.41 7.38
C SER A 199 -19.93 -3.08 8.40
N CYS A 200 -21.08 -2.46 8.68
CA CYS A 200 -22.11 -3.04 9.56
C CYS A 200 -22.66 -4.34 8.97
N LEU A 201 -23.04 -4.34 7.67
CA LEU A 201 -23.57 -5.54 7.00
C LEU A 201 -22.52 -6.65 6.94
N LEU A 202 -21.26 -6.35 6.63
CA LEU A 202 -20.16 -7.32 6.67
C LEU A 202 -19.97 -7.89 8.09
N GLY A 203 -20.10 -7.06 9.13
CA GLY A 203 -20.06 -7.50 10.52
C GLY A 203 -21.20 -8.47 10.86
N VAL A 204 -22.43 -8.16 10.43
CA VAL A 204 -23.59 -9.06 10.61
C VAL A 204 -23.38 -10.38 9.88
N ILE A 205 -22.94 -10.35 8.63
CA ILE A 205 -22.60 -11.57 7.86
C ILE A 205 -21.53 -12.37 8.60
N GLY A 206 -20.47 -11.72 9.09
CA GLY A 206 -19.41 -12.38 9.86
C GLY A 206 -19.94 -13.09 11.12
N ILE A 207 -20.84 -12.45 11.87
CA ILE A 207 -21.48 -13.06 13.04
C ILE A 207 -22.35 -14.26 12.64
N VAL A 208 -23.15 -14.13 11.57
CA VAL A 208 -24.01 -15.24 11.09
C VAL A 208 -23.16 -16.44 10.66
N VAL A 209 -22.10 -16.20 9.89
CA VAL A 209 -21.15 -17.24 9.45
C VAL A 209 -20.47 -17.88 10.65
N PHE A 210 -20.03 -17.10 11.63
CA PHE A 210 -19.39 -17.60 12.84
C PHE A 210 -20.34 -18.49 13.66
N VAL A 211 -21.59 -18.08 13.86
CA VAL A 211 -22.60 -18.88 14.57
C VAL A 211 -22.91 -20.17 13.80
N ALA A 212 -23.09 -20.07 12.48
CA ALA A 212 -23.37 -21.25 11.64
C ALA A 212 -22.18 -22.25 11.65
N ALA A 213 -20.93 -21.74 11.57
CA ALA A 213 -19.74 -22.58 11.70
C ALA A 213 -19.68 -23.26 13.07
N THR A 214 -20.03 -22.54 14.16
CA THR A 214 -20.07 -23.12 15.51
C THR A 214 -21.10 -24.26 15.62
N ILE A 215 -22.31 -24.05 15.10
CA ILE A 215 -23.37 -25.08 15.12
C ILE A 215 -22.93 -26.31 14.32
N LYS A 216 -22.35 -26.13 13.14
CA LYS A 216 -21.88 -27.22 12.30
C LYS A 216 -20.71 -27.96 12.97
N LEU A 217 -19.75 -27.24 13.48
CA LEU A 217 -18.61 -27.78 14.23
C LEU A 217 -19.06 -28.64 15.43
N THR A 218 -20.05 -28.20 16.19
CA THR A 218 -20.56 -28.95 17.33
C THR A 218 -21.31 -30.23 16.91
N ASN A 219 -21.99 -30.21 15.76
CA ASN A 219 -22.72 -31.37 15.24
C ASN A 219 -21.78 -32.41 14.60
N GLU A 220 -20.71 -31.99 13.98
CA GLU A 220 -19.78 -32.82 13.20
C GLU A 220 -18.43 -33.00 13.92
N TRP A 221 -18.33 -32.70 15.21
CA TRP A 221 -17.11 -32.75 16.02
C TRP A 221 -16.29 -34.03 15.89
N SER A 222 -16.96 -35.16 15.80
CA SER A 222 -16.31 -36.48 15.71
C SER A 222 -15.86 -36.87 14.30
N SER A 223 -16.32 -36.16 13.27
CA SER A 223 -15.94 -36.41 11.87
C SER A 223 -14.77 -35.54 11.39
N ILE A 224 -14.37 -34.53 12.18
CA ILE A 224 -13.30 -33.62 11.85
C ILE A 224 -11.95 -34.32 11.99
N GLU A 225 -11.13 -34.19 10.95
CA GLU A 225 -9.73 -34.63 10.97
C GLU A 225 -8.84 -33.61 11.69
N TRP A 226 -8.92 -33.59 13.02
CA TRP A 226 -8.24 -32.60 13.87
C TRP A 226 -6.74 -32.50 13.62
N ILE A 227 -6.08 -33.54 13.16
CA ILE A 227 -4.64 -33.51 12.83
C ILE A 227 -4.41 -32.57 11.66
N ASN A 228 -5.20 -32.68 10.59
CA ASN A 228 -5.08 -31.84 9.42
C ASN A 228 -5.38 -30.36 9.77
N GLU A 229 -6.40 -30.13 10.61
CA GLU A 229 -6.73 -28.76 11.05
C GLU A 229 -5.64 -28.13 11.91
N LEU A 230 -5.02 -28.92 12.81
CA LEU A 230 -3.89 -28.46 13.60
C LEU A 230 -2.66 -28.18 12.73
N GLU A 231 -2.41 -28.99 11.71
CA GLU A 231 -1.35 -28.73 10.72
C GLU A 231 -1.62 -27.44 9.94
N ASN A 232 -2.87 -27.18 9.52
CA ASN A 232 -3.26 -25.94 8.85
C ASN A 232 -3.05 -24.72 9.75
N ILE A 233 -3.49 -24.78 11.00
CA ILE A 233 -3.29 -23.73 12.01
C ILE A 233 -1.80 -23.46 12.23
N ALA A 234 -1.03 -24.54 12.43
CA ALA A 234 0.41 -24.44 12.63
C ALA A 234 1.08 -23.80 11.39
N MET A 235 0.68 -24.21 10.18
CA MET A 235 1.19 -23.66 8.90
C MET A 235 0.93 -22.16 8.81
N GLY A 236 -0.27 -21.66 9.10
CA GLY A 236 -0.61 -20.24 9.09
C GLY A 236 0.23 -19.41 10.07
N VAL A 237 0.83 -20.05 11.11
CA VAL A 237 1.73 -19.37 12.05
C VAL A 237 3.18 -19.49 11.65
N TYR A 238 3.69 -20.69 11.39
CA TYR A 238 5.13 -20.86 11.13
C TYR A 238 5.55 -20.36 9.75
N TYR A 239 4.71 -20.50 8.74
CA TYR A 239 5.08 -20.12 7.36
C TYR A 239 5.39 -18.63 7.21
N PRO A 240 4.53 -17.68 7.65
CA PRO A 240 4.86 -16.25 7.60
C PRO A 240 6.12 -15.91 8.39
N ILE A 241 6.35 -16.55 9.53
CA ILE A 241 7.55 -16.32 10.35
C ILE A 241 8.80 -16.79 9.61
N LEU A 242 8.78 -18.01 9.06
CA LEU A 242 9.91 -18.57 8.32
C LEU A 242 10.15 -17.87 6.98
N MET A 243 9.13 -17.22 6.41
CA MET A 243 9.27 -16.39 5.20
C MET A 243 9.93 -15.03 5.47
N MET A 244 10.04 -14.58 6.71
CA MET A 244 10.67 -13.30 7.07
C MET A 244 12.11 -13.13 6.52
N PRO A 245 13.02 -14.10 6.66
CA PRO A 245 14.40 -13.97 6.11
C PRO A 245 14.38 -13.76 4.60
N PHE A 246 13.51 -14.45 3.88
CA PHE A 246 13.32 -14.27 2.44
C PHE A 246 12.82 -12.85 2.11
N ALA A 247 11.76 -12.40 2.77
CA ALA A 247 11.19 -11.06 2.56
C ALA A 247 12.22 -9.95 2.88
N ILE A 248 13.00 -10.08 3.96
CA ILE A 248 14.06 -9.15 4.31
C ILE A 248 15.15 -9.14 3.23
N SER A 249 15.60 -10.29 2.78
CA SER A 249 16.63 -10.43 1.74
C SER A 249 16.18 -9.78 0.43
N LEU A 250 14.92 -10.00 0.05
CA LEU A 250 14.32 -9.38 -1.12
C LEU A 250 14.19 -7.86 -0.99
N GLY A 251 13.84 -7.37 0.21
CA GLY A 251 13.80 -5.94 0.52
C GLY A 251 15.16 -5.26 0.31
N TYR A 252 16.23 -5.90 0.77
CA TYR A 252 17.60 -5.43 0.52
C TYR A 252 17.98 -5.50 -0.95
N TYR A 253 17.65 -6.60 -1.64
CA TYR A 253 17.90 -6.73 -3.07
C TYR A 253 17.25 -5.58 -3.86
N ALA A 254 15.97 -5.35 -3.63
CA ALA A 254 15.24 -4.26 -4.29
C ALA A 254 15.81 -2.87 -3.98
N ALA A 255 16.20 -2.64 -2.72
CA ALA A 255 16.80 -1.38 -2.28
C ALA A 255 18.17 -1.14 -2.94
N PHE A 256 19.02 -2.17 -3.00
CA PHE A 256 20.33 -2.08 -3.66
C PHE A 256 20.21 -1.97 -5.19
N GLU A 257 19.24 -2.64 -5.82
CA GLU A 257 18.97 -2.46 -7.25
C GLU A 257 18.59 -1.01 -7.56
N MET A 258 17.69 -0.43 -6.76
CA MET A 258 17.26 0.96 -6.91
C MET A 258 18.43 1.94 -6.67
N LEU A 259 19.24 1.70 -5.64
CA LEU A 259 20.46 2.47 -5.39
C LEU A 259 21.43 2.37 -6.56
N GLY A 260 21.61 1.16 -7.12
CA GLY A 260 22.46 0.94 -8.29
C GLY A 260 22.00 1.72 -9.52
N MET A 261 20.68 1.83 -9.73
CA MET A 261 20.11 2.67 -10.80
C MET A 261 20.40 4.17 -10.57
N ARG A 262 20.19 4.67 -9.35
CA ARG A 262 20.49 6.07 -8.99
C ARG A 262 21.95 6.42 -9.20
N ILE A 263 22.86 5.51 -8.84
CA ILE A 263 24.30 5.66 -9.06
C ILE A 263 24.64 5.69 -10.56
N LYS A 264 24.00 4.83 -11.37
CA LYS A 264 24.25 4.79 -12.83
C LYS A 264 23.75 6.06 -13.55
N MET A 265 22.68 6.68 -13.05
CA MET A 265 22.16 7.94 -13.59
C MET A 265 23.05 9.14 -13.27
N ASN A 266 23.99 8.98 -12.34
CA ASN A 266 24.91 10.07 -11.97
C ASN A 266 25.93 10.32 -13.08
N SER A 267 26.18 11.60 -13.39
CA SER A 267 27.19 12.03 -14.36
C SER A 267 28.62 11.68 -13.94
N LYS A 268 28.88 11.59 -12.63
CA LYS A 268 30.17 11.18 -12.07
C LYS A 268 30.19 9.66 -11.87
N LYS A 269 31.10 8.99 -12.57
CA LYS A 269 31.27 7.54 -12.48
C LYS A 269 31.87 7.14 -11.12
N ILE A 270 31.07 6.45 -10.31
CA ILE A 270 31.56 5.79 -9.08
C ILE A 270 32.17 4.45 -9.46
N GLY A 271 33.45 4.24 -9.15
CA GLY A 271 34.17 3.00 -9.41
C GLY A 271 33.57 1.79 -8.68
N PHE A 272 33.83 0.58 -9.14
CA PHE A 272 33.30 -0.66 -8.57
C PHE A 272 33.59 -0.79 -7.06
N ILE A 273 34.84 -0.52 -6.65
CA ILE A 273 35.28 -0.63 -5.25
C ILE A 273 34.55 0.40 -4.35
N SER A 274 34.40 1.65 -4.83
CA SER A 274 33.64 2.68 -4.09
C SER A 274 32.15 2.34 -3.97
N ARG A 275 31.56 1.65 -4.97
CA ARG A 275 30.18 1.15 -4.85
C ARG A 275 30.05 0.05 -3.81
N ALA A 276 30.97 -0.91 -3.80
CA ALA A 276 30.99 -1.96 -2.79
C ALA A 276 31.15 -1.38 -1.39
N HIS A 277 32.03 -0.39 -1.22
CA HIS A 277 32.21 0.34 0.02
C HIS A 277 30.94 1.09 0.45
N LEU A 278 30.25 1.78 -0.48
CA LEU A 278 28.97 2.44 -0.22
C LEU A 278 27.91 1.46 0.28
N TYR A 279 27.75 0.31 -0.41
CA TYR A 279 26.79 -0.71 -0.02
C TYR A 279 27.08 -1.25 1.38
N LEU A 280 28.35 -1.50 1.69
CA LEU A 280 28.77 -1.95 3.02
C LEU A 280 28.49 -0.91 4.11
N LEU A 281 28.76 0.37 3.82
CA LEU A 281 28.53 1.45 4.78
C LEU A 281 27.04 1.69 5.04
N LEU A 282 26.15 1.53 4.04
CA LEU A 282 24.70 1.70 4.21
C LEU A 282 24.05 0.50 4.88
N PHE A 283 24.58 -0.71 4.69
CA PHE A 283 24.11 -1.92 5.38
C PHE A 283 24.34 -1.81 6.90
N PRO A 284 23.45 -2.33 7.80
CA PRO A 284 22.19 -3.06 7.52
C PRO A 284 20.94 -2.16 7.51
N SER A 285 21.05 -0.86 7.33
CA SER A 285 19.90 0.05 7.41
C SER A 285 19.15 0.15 6.08
N LEU A 286 18.02 -0.53 5.97
CA LEU A 286 17.14 -0.47 4.80
C LEU A 286 16.63 0.97 4.54
N ILE A 287 16.38 1.73 5.61
CA ILE A 287 15.95 3.14 5.54
C ILE A 287 17.04 3.97 4.85
N ASP A 288 18.29 3.84 5.29
CA ASP A 288 19.39 4.61 4.75
C ASP A 288 19.63 4.31 3.28
N ILE A 289 19.52 3.03 2.86
CA ILE A 289 19.66 2.62 1.46
C ILE A 289 18.55 3.24 0.60
N LYS A 290 17.30 3.18 1.04
CA LYS A 290 16.15 3.69 0.28
C LYS A 290 16.10 5.20 0.16
N HIS A 291 16.55 5.93 1.18
CA HIS A 291 16.60 7.40 1.17
C HIS A 291 17.84 7.96 0.47
N PHE A 292 18.87 7.13 0.20
CA PHE A 292 20.06 7.59 -0.49
C PHE A 292 19.75 7.98 -1.94
N GLY A 293 19.58 9.29 -2.14
CA GLY A 293 19.10 9.85 -3.39
C GLY A 293 20.21 10.10 -4.43
N TYR A 294 19.82 10.74 -5.54
CA TYR A 294 20.74 11.16 -6.59
C TYR A 294 21.76 12.21 -6.07
N TYR A 295 21.28 13.16 -5.27
CA TYR A 295 22.12 14.21 -4.69
C TYR A 295 23.20 13.63 -3.79
N GLU A 296 22.84 12.72 -2.89
CA GLU A 296 23.78 12.03 -2.02
C GLU A 296 24.79 11.21 -2.81
N ALA A 297 24.36 10.55 -3.88
CA ALA A 297 25.24 9.79 -4.75
C ALA A 297 26.27 10.71 -5.45
N THR A 298 25.85 11.93 -5.85
CA THR A 298 26.76 12.91 -6.45
C THR A 298 27.79 13.39 -5.42
N LYS A 299 27.36 13.75 -4.23
CA LYS A 299 28.25 14.20 -3.15
C LYS A 299 29.21 13.09 -2.71
N TYR A 300 28.74 11.85 -2.61
CA TYR A 300 29.60 10.71 -2.32
C TYR A 300 30.67 10.50 -3.42
N ALA A 301 30.32 10.69 -4.70
CA ALA A 301 31.25 10.58 -5.81
C ALA A 301 32.33 11.69 -5.83
N GLU A 302 32.07 12.81 -5.16
CA GLU A 302 33.03 13.92 -4.99
C GLU A 302 34.08 13.65 -3.90
N CYS A 303 33.81 12.70 -2.99
CA CYS A 303 34.74 12.32 -1.94
C CYS A 303 35.97 11.57 -2.52
N LEU A 304 37.15 12.13 -2.38
CA LEU A 304 38.36 11.59 -3.00
C LEU A 304 38.97 10.44 -2.19
N SER A 305 38.76 10.41 -0.88
CA SER A 305 39.34 9.37 0.00
C SER A 305 38.27 8.51 0.65
N TRP A 306 38.63 7.27 1.02
CA TRP A 306 37.76 6.38 1.78
C TRP A 306 37.33 6.94 3.12
N LYS A 307 38.23 7.74 3.75
CA LYS A 307 37.93 8.42 5.01
C LYS A 307 36.82 9.46 4.81
N ASP A 308 36.91 10.26 3.76
CA ASP A 308 35.87 11.26 3.42
C ASP A 308 34.56 10.60 3.09
N GLN A 309 34.56 9.51 2.28
CA GLN A 309 33.39 8.70 1.99
C GLN A 309 32.72 8.17 3.27
N THR A 310 33.50 7.65 4.19
CA THR A 310 33.01 7.13 5.47
C THR A 310 32.43 8.25 6.34
N ASN A 311 33.07 9.39 6.42
CA ASN A 311 32.59 10.55 7.18
C ASN A 311 31.28 11.08 6.57
N PHE A 312 31.21 11.21 5.24
CA PHE A 312 30.00 11.62 4.54
C PHE A 312 28.82 10.72 4.88
N ILE A 313 29.00 9.38 4.84
CA ILE A 313 27.93 8.44 5.18
C ILE A 313 27.54 8.52 6.66
N LYS A 314 28.49 8.77 7.58
CA LYS A 314 28.16 9.01 9.00
C LYS A 314 27.28 10.25 9.17
N ASP A 315 27.63 11.35 8.51
CA ASP A 315 26.85 12.60 8.55
C ASP A 315 25.49 12.43 7.88
N TYR A 316 25.43 11.70 6.77
CA TYR A 316 24.18 11.33 6.11
C TYR A 316 23.25 10.55 7.06
N LYS A 317 23.75 9.47 7.69
CA LYS A 317 22.98 8.67 8.66
C LYS A 317 22.51 9.50 9.86
N LYS A 318 23.32 10.44 10.33
CA LYS A 318 22.93 11.36 11.38
C LYS A 318 21.77 12.25 10.95
N ARG A 319 21.84 12.85 9.75
CA ARG A 319 20.75 13.67 9.17
C ARG A 319 19.46 12.88 9.01
N ILE A 320 19.50 11.66 8.47
CA ILE A 320 18.32 10.80 8.32
C ILE A 320 17.70 10.49 9.69
N LYS A 321 18.51 10.18 10.69
CA LYS A 321 18.04 9.92 12.06
C LYS A 321 17.40 11.14 12.70
N GLU A 322 17.98 12.31 12.52
CA GLU A 322 17.45 13.59 13.01
C GLU A 322 16.13 13.94 12.31
N ALA A 323 16.06 13.77 10.98
CA ALA A 323 14.84 13.97 10.21
C ALA A 323 13.73 13.01 10.66
N ALA A 324 14.04 11.73 10.85
CA ALA A 324 13.07 10.74 11.36
C ALA A 324 12.60 11.07 12.79
N ALA A 325 13.52 11.54 13.66
CA ALA A 325 13.16 11.96 15.00
C ALA A 325 12.26 13.21 15.00
N LYS A 326 12.52 14.17 14.11
CA LYS A 326 11.68 15.36 13.91
C LYS A 326 10.29 14.97 13.44
N GLU A 327 10.20 14.09 12.44
CA GLU A 327 8.92 13.59 11.91
C GLU A 327 8.14 12.80 12.97
N ASN A 328 8.77 11.94 13.74
CA ASN A 328 8.14 11.22 14.84
C ASN A 328 7.60 12.17 15.93
N ARG A 329 8.35 13.24 16.27
CA ARG A 329 7.87 14.28 17.20
C ARG A 329 6.66 15.02 16.64
N LYS A 330 6.67 15.35 15.32
CA LYS A 330 5.54 15.96 14.63
C LYS A 330 4.30 15.06 14.72
N ILE A 331 4.42 13.78 14.39
CA ILE A 331 3.32 12.81 14.46
C ILE A 331 2.80 12.64 15.89
N ALA A 332 3.69 12.58 16.88
CA ALA A 332 3.29 12.50 18.28
C ALA A 332 2.52 13.75 18.73
N ARG A 333 2.98 14.94 18.33
CA ARG A 333 2.30 16.22 18.57
C ARG A 333 0.91 16.26 17.93
N MET A 334 0.80 15.87 16.65
CA MET A 334 -0.49 15.79 15.94
C MET A 334 -1.51 14.92 16.68
N LYS A 335 -1.07 13.75 17.16
CA LYS A 335 -1.93 12.83 17.92
C LYS A 335 -2.33 13.36 19.29
N SER A 336 -1.41 14.00 20.01
CA SER A 336 -1.68 14.52 21.36
C SER A 336 -2.54 15.78 21.35
N GLY A 337 -2.51 16.54 20.26
CA GLY A 337 -3.25 17.80 20.10
C GLY A 337 -4.63 17.65 19.47
N GLN A 338 -4.99 16.45 18.99
CA GLN A 338 -6.24 16.23 18.26
C GLN A 338 -7.47 16.68 19.06
N GLY A 339 -8.28 17.56 18.49
CA GLY A 339 -9.49 18.14 19.13
C GLY A 339 -9.24 19.17 20.21
N LYS A 340 -7.98 19.60 20.47
CA LYS A 340 -7.66 20.62 21.46
C LYS A 340 -7.59 22.00 20.83
N ALA A 341 -8.25 22.98 21.45
CA ALA A 341 -8.17 24.38 21.06
C ALA A 341 -6.92 25.05 21.67
N GLY A 342 -6.43 26.08 20.98
CA GLY A 342 -5.33 26.92 21.44
C GLY A 342 -3.95 26.55 20.95
N PHE A 343 -2.97 27.35 21.33
CA PHE A 343 -1.58 27.17 20.98
C PHE A 343 -0.84 26.41 22.10
N ASP A 344 0.21 25.67 21.73
CA ASP A 344 1.11 25.06 22.69
C ASP A 344 2.20 26.05 23.16
N GLU A 345 3.12 25.57 24.01
CA GLU A 345 4.24 26.38 24.57
C GLU A 345 5.18 26.94 23.48
N GLU A 346 5.19 26.35 22.29
CA GLU A 346 6.00 26.77 21.14
C GLU A 346 5.21 27.71 20.18
N GLY A 347 3.97 28.07 20.54
CA GLY A 347 3.11 28.93 19.71
C GLY A 347 2.49 28.21 18.49
N ILE A 348 2.46 26.88 18.49
CA ILE A 348 1.91 26.08 17.41
C ILE A 348 0.49 25.66 17.79
N TRP A 349 -0.44 25.74 16.83
CA TRP A 349 -1.83 25.29 17.03
C TRP A 349 -1.87 23.82 17.42
N GLN A 350 -2.56 23.48 18.51
CA GLN A 350 -2.55 22.13 19.07
C GLN A 350 -3.22 21.10 18.16
N ASP A 351 -4.37 21.41 17.56
CA ASP A 351 -5.04 20.51 16.62
C ASP A 351 -4.44 20.60 15.21
N TRP A 352 -3.18 20.23 15.13
CA TRP A 352 -2.41 20.25 13.89
C TRP A 352 -2.98 19.33 12.79
N GLU A 353 -3.59 18.20 13.15
CA GLU A 353 -4.13 17.27 12.15
C GLU A 353 -5.27 17.90 11.35
N ASN A 354 -6.21 18.59 12.02
CA ASN A 354 -7.28 19.32 11.35
C ASN A 354 -6.75 20.53 10.59
N PHE A 355 -5.76 21.23 11.14
CA PHE A 355 -5.09 22.33 10.47
C PHE A 355 -4.48 21.88 9.12
N GLU A 356 -3.70 20.80 9.10
CA GLU A 356 -3.08 20.30 7.85
C GLU A 356 -4.13 19.79 6.85
N LYS A 357 -5.23 19.20 7.31
CA LYS A 357 -6.35 18.81 6.44
C LYS A 357 -7.01 20.04 5.79
N ILE A 358 -7.31 21.05 6.56
CA ILE A 358 -7.90 22.30 6.06
C ILE A 358 -6.97 22.95 5.04
N LYS A 359 -5.68 23.09 5.37
CA LYS A 359 -4.65 23.64 4.50
C LYS A 359 -4.56 22.91 3.17
N THR A 360 -4.52 21.57 3.21
CA THR A 360 -4.46 20.71 2.00
C THR A 360 -5.70 20.88 1.13
N ASN A 361 -6.88 20.96 1.74
CA ASN A 361 -8.14 21.12 1.03
C ASN A 361 -8.24 22.51 0.38
N LEU A 362 -7.88 23.57 1.10
CA LEU A 362 -7.82 24.92 0.52
C LEU A 362 -6.82 25.02 -0.63
N TRP A 363 -5.66 24.38 -0.51
CA TRP A 363 -4.69 24.29 -1.61
C TRP A 363 -5.26 23.59 -2.85
N THR A 364 -6.06 22.53 -2.64
CA THR A 364 -6.76 21.84 -3.73
C THR A 364 -7.77 22.76 -4.40
N ILE A 365 -8.54 23.52 -3.60
CA ILE A 365 -9.49 24.53 -4.10
C ILE A 365 -8.75 25.58 -4.93
N ALA A 366 -7.64 26.11 -4.42
CA ALA A 366 -6.83 27.08 -5.13
C ALA A 366 -6.31 26.53 -6.47
N SER A 367 -5.92 25.27 -6.51
CA SER A 367 -5.48 24.62 -7.75
C SER A 367 -6.61 24.46 -8.77
N VAL A 368 -7.84 24.16 -8.32
CA VAL A 368 -9.04 24.12 -9.17
C VAL A 368 -9.35 25.52 -9.75
N GLN A 369 -9.32 26.56 -8.90
CA GLN A 369 -9.58 27.93 -9.34
C GLN A 369 -8.51 28.44 -10.30
N ASN A 370 -7.24 28.12 -10.06
CA ASN A 370 -6.17 28.46 -11.01
C ASN A 370 -6.38 27.80 -12.38
N ARG A 371 -6.88 26.56 -12.41
CA ARG A 371 -7.25 25.91 -13.69
C ARG A 371 -8.40 26.63 -14.38
N ASN A 372 -9.45 26.98 -13.65
CA ASN A 372 -10.58 27.74 -14.19
C ASN A 372 -10.12 29.09 -14.81
N TRP A 373 -9.23 29.78 -14.11
CA TRP A 373 -8.64 30.98 -14.62
C TRP A 373 -7.82 30.77 -15.90
N GLN A 374 -7.03 29.72 -15.97
CA GLN A 374 -6.24 29.41 -17.17
C GLN A 374 -7.12 29.09 -18.38
N GLU A 375 -8.24 28.38 -18.16
CA GLU A 375 -9.18 27.98 -19.22
C GLU A 375 -10.13 29.11 -19.63
N ASN A 376 -10.69 29.85 -18.68
CA ASN A 376 -11.82 30.77 -18.88
C ASN A 376 -11.48 32.22 -18.62
N ARG A 377 -10.29 32.56 -18.09
CA ARG A 377 -9.91 33.90 -17.60
C ARG A 377 -10.88 34.46 -16.56
N ALA A 378 -11.49 33.56 -15.79
CA ALA A 378 -12.44 33.89 -14.73
C ALA A 378 -12.42 32.79 -13.65
N TYR A 379 -12.66 33.17 -12.42
CA TYR A 379 -12.90 32.22 -11.35
C TYR A 379 -14.37 31.75 -11.34
N SER A 380 -14.67 30.59 -10.71
CA SER A 380 -16.03 30.05 -10.66
C SER A 380 -16.94 30.96 -9.82
N ALA A 381 -18.00 31.47 -10.40
CA ALA A 381 -18.99 32.30 -9.72
C ALA A 381 -19.71 31.55 -8.58
N ASN A 382 -19.92 30.23 -8.73
CA ASN A 382 -20.60 29.38 -7.76
C ASN A 382 -19.62 28.60 -6.89
N MET A 383 -18.47 29.19 -6.56
CA MET A 383 -17.37 28.56 -5.86
C MET A 383 -17.78 27.84 -4.57
N GLN A 384 -18.69 28.45 -3.77
CA GLN A 384 -19.11 27.86 -2.50
C GLN A 384 -19.81 26.50 -2.69
N SER A 385 -20.76 26.42 -3.61
CA SER A 385 -21.55 25.19 -3.82
C SER A 385 -20.83 24.14 -4.65
N GLU A 386 -20.07 24.54 -5.65
CA GLU A 386 -19.43 23.63 -6.61
C GLU A 386 -18.08 23.10 -6.13
N VAL A 387 -17.35 23.90 -5.37
CA VAL A 387 -15.98 23.57 -4.97
C VAL A 387 -15.79 23.51 -3.47
N VAL A 388 -16.06 24.61 -2.75
CA VAL A 388 -15.69 24.73 -1.33
C VAL A 388 -16.43 23.72 -0.46
N ASN A 389 -17.74 23.56 -0.63
CA ASN A 389 -18.53 22.60 0.13
C ASN A 389 -18.06 21.13 -0.08
N VAL A 390 -17.59 20.81 -1.29
CA VAL A 390 -17.09 19.47 -1.62
C VAL A 390 -15.82 19.11 -0.83
N PHE A 391 -14.96 20.11 -0.62
CA PHE A 391 -13.68 19.91 0.08
C PHE A 391 -13.72 20.29 1.56
N THR A 392 -14.87 20.74 2.09
CA THR A 392 -14.98 21.07 3.50
C THR A 392 -15.02 19.80 4.36
N PRO A 393 -14.07 19.61 5.30
CA PRO A 393 -14.08 18.46 6.19
C PRO A 393 -15.32 18.44 7.10
N CYS A 394 -15.76 17.24 7.49
CA CYS A 394 -16.87 17.07 8.42
C CYS A 394 -16.55 17.74 9.76
N GLY A 395 -17.48 18.59 10.25
CA GLY A 395 -17.32 19.37 11.49
C GLY A 395 -16.59 20.70 11.32
N CYS A 396 -16.17 21.06 10.09
CA CYS A 396 -15.66 22.38 9.78
C CYS A 396 -16.75 23.25 9.13
N THR A 397 -16.65 24.56 9.35
CA THR A 397 -17.42 25.57 8.62
C THR A 397 -16.53 26.17 7.53
N SER A 398 -17.12 26.58 6.43
CA SER A 398 -16.40 27.17 5.30
C SER A 398 -17.17 28.31 4.68
N GLY A 399 -16.47 29.19 4.02
CA GLY A 399 -17.05 30.24 3.21
C GLY A 399 -16.16 30.58 2.02
N SER A 400 -16.75 31.24 1.05
CA SER A 400 -16.03 31.79 -0.10
C SER A 400 -16.67 33.06 -0.60
N TYR A 401 -15.87 33.87 -1.25
CA TYR A 401 -16.28 35.04 -1.97
C TYR A 401 -15.59 35.05 -3.35
N VAL A 402 -16.29 35.51 -4.35
CA VAL A 402 -15.76 35.78 -5.67
C VAL A 402 -16.26 37.18 -6.07
N SER A 403 -15.37 38.02 -6.58
CA SER A 403 -15.71 39.36 -7.02
C SER A 403 -16.68 39.36 -8.21
N ASP A 404 -17.43 40.42 -8.40
CA ASP A 404 -18.43 40.54 -9.47
C ASP A 404 -17.80 40.44 -10.88
N ASP A 405 -16.55 40.87 -11.03
CA ASP A 405 -15.76 40.74 -12.26
C ASP A 405 -15.14 39.36 -12.47
N LEU A 406 -15.29 38.46 -11.48
CA LEU A 406 -14.70 37.10 -11.44
C LEU A 406 -13.16 37.08 -11.48
N GLU A 407 -12.50 38.19 -11.15
CA GLU A 407 -11.04 38.35 -11.20
C GLU A 407 -10.39 38.03 -9.82
N THR A 408 -11.16 38.04 -8.75
CA THR A 408 -10.65 37.79 -7.38
C THR A 408 -11.51 36.77 -6.68
N TYR A 409 -10.88 35.87 -5.94
CA TYR A 409 -11.57 34.92 -5.04
C TYR A 409 -10.87 34.85 -3.69
N VAL A 410 -11.67 34.56 -2.67
CA VAL A 410 -11.21 34.20 -1.31
C VAL A 410 -12.02 33.02 -0.81
N CYS A 411 -11.39 32.06 -0.17
CA CYS A 411 -12.07 30.97 0.53
C CYS A 411 -11.42 30.70 1.88
N TRP A 412 -12.23 30.28 2.85
CA TRP A 412 -11.76 29.97 4.19
C TRP A 412 -12.47 28.74 4.75
N MET A 413 -11.80 28.09 5.69
CA MET A 413 -12.35 27.02 6.50
C MET A 413 -11.98 27.23 7.95
N SER A 414 -12.96 27.01 8.86
CA SER A 414 -12.77 27.07 10.30
C SER A 414 -13.12 25.74 10.91
N ASN A 415 -12.30 25.30 11.85
CA ASN A 415 -12.64 24.14 12.68
C ASN A 415 -13.43 24.57 13.93
N GLY A 416 -14.09 23.61 14.58
CA GLY A 416 -14.88 23.87 15.79
C GLY A 416 -14.08 24.38 17.00
N THR A 417 -12.75 24.49 16.88
CA THR A 417 -11.84 24.98 17.92
C THR A 417 -11.48 26.46 17.78
N GLY A 418 -12.04 27.15 16.76
CA GLY A 418 -11.88 28.59 16.57
C GLY A 418 -10.69 28.99 15.69
N PHE A 419 -9.97 28.03 15.09
CA PHE A 419 -8.91 28.30 14.13
C PHE A 419 -9.50 28.43 12.71
N THR A 420 -9.08 29.45 11.98
CA THR A 420 -9.49 29.67 10.59
C THR A 420 -8.28 29.78 9.69
N PHE A 421 -8.34 29.11 8.58
CA PHE A 421 -7.35 29.19 7.53
C PHE A 421 -8.02 29.61 6.21
N GLY A 422 -7.40 30.50 5.47
CA GLY A 422 -7.93 31.01 4.21
C GLY A 422 -6.89 31.13 3.12
N MET A 423 -7.37 31.15 1.89
CA MET A 423 -6.59 31.40 0.69
C MET A 423 -7.37 32.27 -0.28
N GLY A 424 -6.68 33.08 -1.04
CA GLY A 424 -7.28 33.88 -2.09
C GLY A 424 -6.26 34.24 -3.18
N SER A 425 -6.76 34.66 -4.32
CA SER A 425 -5.92 35.14 -5.42
C SER A 425 -6.66 36.12 -6.28
N SER A 426 -5.93 37.03 -6.90
CA SER A 426 -6.42 37.99 -7.85
C SER A 426 -5.69 37.82 -9.18
N ASN A 427 -6.41 38.05 -10.30
CA ASN A 427 -5.85 38.09 -11.65
C ASN A 427 -5.03 36.81 -12.04
N GLY A 428 -5.43 35.66 -11.53
CA GLY A 428 -4.76 34.39 -11.85
C GLY A 428 -3.39 34.20 -11.22
N ASN A 429 -3.02 34.98 -10.23
CA ASN A 429 -1.77 34.81 -9.49
C ASN A 429 -1.71 33.44 -8.81
N PHE A 430 -0.58 32.75 -8.94
CA PHE A 430 -0.32 31.48 -8.27
C PHE A 430 1.15 31.43 -7.86
N PRO A 431 1.49 31.06 -6.61
CA PRO A 431 0.62 30.54 -5.54
C PRO A 431 -0.34 31.60 -4.97
N PRO A 432 -1.51 31.14 -4.45
CA PRO A 432 -2.46 32.03 -3.82
C PRO A 432 -1.90 32.59 -2.51
N MET A 433 -2.37 33.78 -2.12
CA MET A 433 -2.09 34.31 -0.80
C MET A 433 -2.79 33.47 0.30
N LYS A 434 -2.16 33.39 1.47
CA LYS A 434 -2.63 32.58 2.59
C LYS A 434 -2.78 33.46 3.82
N TYR A 435 -3.77 33.13 4.66
CA TYR A 435 -3.87 33.69 5.99
C TYR A 435 -4.22 32.58 7.00
N GLU A 436 -3.73 32.73 8.22
CA GLU A 436 -3.93 31.76 9.31
C GLU A 436 -4.17 32.51 10.62
N GLY A 437 -5.04 32.01 11.48
CA GLY A 437 -5.21 32.60 12.79
C GLY A 437 -6.51 32.27 13.47
N MET A 438 -6.65 32.78 14.68
CA MET A 438 -7.90 32.79 15.40
C MET A 438 -8.74 33.96 14.88
N MET A 439 -9.76 33.65 14.09
CA MET A 439 -10.73 34.67 13.69
C MET A 439 -11.85 34.77 14.72
N PRO A 440 -12.37 36.00 14.98
CA PRO A 440 -13.57 36.16 15.79
C PRO A 440 -14.75 35.41 15.12
N PRO A 441 -15.74 34.96 15.89
CA PRO A 441 -16.87 34.16 15.37
C PRO A 441 -17.72 34.89 14.30
N SER A 442 -17.56 36.16 14.12
CA SER A 442 -18.17 36.97 13.05
C SER A 442 -17.10 37.45 12.09
N ILE A 443 -16.80 36.64 11.07
CA ILE A 443 -15.96 37.07 9.95
C ILE A 443 -16.80 38.03 9.10
N ASN A 444 -16.43 39.29 9.11
CA ASN A 444 -17.00 40.24 8.16
C ASN A 444 -16.36 39.99 6.79
N GLN A 445 -17.14 39.46 5.82
CA GLN A 445 -16.67 39.19 4.48
C GLN A 445 -15.97 40.39 3.82
N ASN A 446 -16.44 41.61 4.15
CA ASN A 446 -15.88 42.84 3.61
C ASN A 446 -14.50 43.19 4.20
N GLU A 447 -14.18 42.77 5.45
CA GLU A 447 -12.86 42.97 6.04
C GLU A 447 -11.83 42.05 5.44
N ILE A 448 -12.18 40.78 5.15
CA ILE A 448 -11.29 39.84 4.46
C ILE A 448 -11.00 40.34 3.06
N LEU A 449 -12.00 40.89 2.37
CA LEU A 449 -11.84 41.42 1.02
C LEU A 449 -10.97 42.66 0.97
N SER A 450 -11.16 43.60 1.88
CA SER A 450 -10.31 44.79 1.95
C SER A 450 -8.86 44.44 2.19
N ASP A 451 -8.59 43.46 3.04
CA ASP A 451 -7.26 43.00 3.35
C ASP A 451 -6.60 42.24 2.16
N PHE A 452 -7.37 41.58 1.31
CA PHE A 452 -6.87 40.89 0.10
C PHE A 452 -6.67 41.81 -1.10
N VAL A 453 -7.52 42.81 -1.27
CA VAL A 453 -7.44 43.77 -2.39
C VAL A 453 -6.31 44.79 -2.20
N ASP A 454 -5.99 45.14 -0.94
CA ASP A 454 -4.88 46.06 -0.63
C ASP A 454 -3.50 45.37 -0.61
N CYS A 455 -3.42 44.06 -0.85
CA CYS A 455 -2.17 43.30 -0.83
C CYS A 455 -1.28 43.41 -2.09
N ASP A 456 -1.54 44.33 -3.00
CA ASP A 456 -0.60 44.68 -4.09
C ASP A 456 0.69 45.35 -3.55
N ASP A 457 0.72 45.73 -2.30
CA ASP A 457 1.90 46.29 -1.62
C ASP A 457 2.44 45.25 -0.62
N GLU A 458 3.58 44.61 -0.94
CA GLU A 458 4.31 43.67 -0.08
C GLU A 458 4.57 44.18 1.35
N ALA A 459 4.34 45.46 1.58
CA ALA A 459 4.54 46.13 2.86
C ALA A 459 3.32 46.11 3.81
N ARG A 460 2.16 45.61 3.38
CA ARG A 460 0.93 45.58 4.20
C ARG A 460 0.33 44.17 4.32
N LEU A 461 1.11 43.25 4.86
CA LEU A 461 0.53 41.99 5.32
C LEU A 461 -0.41 42.29 6.51
N PRO A 462 -1.65 41.74 6.53
CA PRO A 462 -2.52 41.87 7.68
C PRO A 462 -1.79 41.42 8.95
N HIS A 463 -1.95 42.07 10.06
CA HIS A 463 -1.28 41.76 11.34
C HIS A 463 -1.65 40.37 11.93
N TRP A 464 -2.61 39.66 11.32
CA TRP A 464 -2.96 38.26 11.58
C TRP A 464 -2.34 37.28 10.61
N PHE A 465 -1.56 37.78 9.62
CA PHE A 465 -0.82 36.94 8.69
C PHE A 465 0.40 36.36 9.41
N MET A 466 0.37 35.07 9.72
CA MET A 466 1.58 34.41 10.22
C MET A 466 2.56 34.23 9.05
N ASP A 467 3.74 34.79 9.19
CA ASP A 467 4.85 34.72 8.26
C ASP A 467 5.34 33.27 8.13
N PHE A 468 4.70 32.50 7.25
CA PHE A 468 5.07 31.11 7.00
C PHE A 468 6.37 30.98 6.22
N TYR A 469 6.81 32.07 5.56
CA TYR A 469 8.01 32.08 4.72
C TYR A 469 9.29 32.46 5.45
N THR A 470 9.22 33.08 6.61
CA THR A 470 10.41 33.50 7.36
C THR A 470 10.87 32.50 8.38
N ASN A 471 10.11 31.44 8.64
CA ASN A 471 10.50 30.38 9.58
C ASN A 471 11.00 29.15 8.82
N ASP A 472 12.29 29.13 8.50
CA ASP A 472 13.03 27.98 7.93
C ASP A 472 12.89 26.66 8.74
N SER A 473 12.12 26.69 9.83
CA SER A 473 11.83 25.53 10.67
C SER A 473 10.73 24.62 10.11
N TYR A 474 10.06 25.00 9.00
CA TYR A 474 8.94 24.25 8.40
C TYR A 474 9.22 23.71 6.99
N GLN A 475 10.45 23.85 6.46
CA GLN A 475 10.89 23.18 5.23
C GLN A 475 11.51 21.81 5.52
#